data_10d567e03f0aef57388c32eb2c2fb6ea
#
_entry.id   10d567e03f0aef57388c32eb2c2fb6ea
#
_cell.length_a   1.000
_cell.length_b   1.000
_cell.length_c   1.000
_cell.angle_alpha   90.00
_cell.angle_beta   90.00
_cell.angle_gamma   90.00
#
_symmetry.space_group_name_H-M   'P 1'
#
loop_
_entity.id
_entity.type
_entity.pdbx_description
1 polymer ?
#
loop_
_entity_poly.entity_id
_entity_poly.type
_entity_poly.pdbx_seq_one_letter_code
_entity_poly.pdbx_strand_id
1 'polypeptide(L)'
;MRRGVKHAAAGLALLLAAGAPWAQDFPVQPPGGDDSPPPPPIGLALPEDFLAPPSDLVTPLAILDRLVVPGTRMQLEWRPGGGISAAEIPSPVVVTRGALSGPVLCLVAGVHGDEINGVEIVRRLAHGIDPTRLSGTVIGVPIVNVHGYSRGTRYLPDRRDLNRYFPGSRSGSIASRIANGFFQDIISHCDMLVDFHTGSFERSNLPQVRADLTRPEVLEFSRHFGNTVVLHSPGNKGMLRVAATAVGVPAVTFEAGAPARLEPEEIAQAVAAIERLMVQTGMREDPAAAEGAGLPLDPAVVAKRPDPAPIFLDSRWVRANSGGLLISEVTLGQRVQSGQRLGRVIDPVANVERYILAPVAGRVIGMALNQSVLPGYAAFHLGTETSEQQAVEEAADPDEVVEDDPDPVDRPDAPDPAVGEDYE
;
A
#
# COMPACT_ATOMS: atom_id res chain seq x y z
N MET A 1 26.56 42.17 -43.95
CA MET A 1 26.85 41.24 -45.05
C MET A 1 25.75 40.19 -45.11
N ARG A 2 24.98 40.26 -46.20
CA ARG A 2 23.85 39.33 -46.49
C ARG A 2 24.44 38.05 -47.09
N ARG A 3 23.93 36.88 -46.70
CA ARG A 3 23.79 35.71 -47.61
C ARG A 3 22.58 34.85 -47.16
N GLY A 4 21.59 34.87 -48.03
CA GLY A 4 20.46 33.99 -48.03
C GLY A 4 20.79 32.65 -48.69
N VAL A 5 20.03 31.63 -48.30
CA VAL A 5 20.00 30.35 -49.03
C VAL A 5 18.53 29.99 -49.27
N LYS A 6 18.29 29.55 -50.49
CA LYS A 6 17.04 29.41 -51.20
C LYS A 6 16.27 28.12 -50.84
N HIS A 7 14.97 28.21 -51.00
CA HIS A 7 13.99 27.09 -51.01
C HIS A 7 14.28 26.09 -52.14
N ALA A 8 14.01 24.81 -51.84
CA ALA A 8 13.68 23.82 -52.85
C ALA A 8 12.44 23.06 -52.41
N ALA A 9 11.35 23.33 -53.13
CA ALA A 9 10.13 22.54 -53.08
C ALA A 9 10.25 21.38 -54.06
N ALA A 10 9.93 20.16 -53.62
CA ALA A 10 9.75 19.02 -54.52
C ALA A 10 8.31 18.51 -54.33
N GLY A 11 7.54 18.70 -55.39
CA GLY A 11 6.19 18.16 -55.50
C GLY A 11 6.19 16.66 -55.77
N LEU A 12 5.22 15.94 -55.23
CA LEU A 12 4.98 14.55 -55.59
C LEU A 12 3.56 14.45 -56.18
N ALA A 13 3.54 13.96 -57.41
CA ALA A 13 2.35 13.83 -58.25
C ALA A 13 1.54 12.61 -57.87
N LEU A 14 0.20 12.82 -57.90
CA LEU A 14 -0.83 11.76 -57.85
C LEU A 14 -0.78 10.92 -59.13
N LEU A 15 -0.73 9.60 -59.03
CA LEU A 15 -1.06 8.66 -60.08
C LEU A 15 -2.32 7.86 -59.66
N LEU A 16 -3.43 8.24 -60.33
CA LEU A 16 -4.67 7.45 -60.42
C LEU A 16 -4.45 6.37 -61.47
N ALA A 17 -4.58 5.12 -61.17
CA ALA A 17 -4.68 4.04 -62.10
C ALA A 17 -6.06 3.37 -61.99
N ALA A 18 -6.72 3.35 -63.14
CA ALA A 18 -8.07 2.89 -63.36
C ALA A 18 -8.21 1.35 -63.30
N GLY A 19 -9.43 0.91 -63.08
CA GLY A 19 -9.88 -0.45 -62.95
C GLY A 19 -9.75 -1.35 -64.18
N ALA A 20 -9.95 -2.62 -63.94
CA ALA A 20 -10.39 -3.58 -64.95
C ALA A 20 -11.31 -4.64 -64.29
N PRO A 21 -12.39 -5.01 -64.96
CA PRO A 21 -13.37 -5.97 -64.44
C PRO A 21 -13.06 -7.39 -64.95
N TRP A 22 -13.15 -8.36 -64.05
CA TRP A 22 -13.24 -9.77 -64.45
C TRP A 22 -14.49 -10.39 -63.81
N ALA A 23 -15.64 -10.20 -64.52
CA ALA A 23 -16.77 -11.08 -64.35
C ALA A 23 -16.70 -12.13 -65.46
N GLN A 24 -16.48 -13.36 -65.12
CA GLN A 24 -16.74 -14.53 -66.00
C GLN A 24 -17.99 -15.22 -65.47
N ASP A 25 -19.03 -15.16 -66.28
CA ASP A 25 -20.27 -15.92 -66.13
C ASP A 25 -19.97 -17.41 -66.32
N PHE A 26 -20.19 -18.22 -65.27
CA PHE A 26 -20.37 -19.66 -65.38
C PHE A 26 -21.83 -19.99 -65.34
N PRO A 27 -22.32 -20.82 -66.27
CA PRO A 27 -23.71 -21.24 -66.26
C PRO A 27 -24.00 -22.19 -65.07
N VAL A 28 -24.94 -21.76 -64.22
CA VAL A 28 -25.45 -22.58 -63.11
C VAL A 28 -26.45 -23.61 -63.70
N GLN A 29 -26.13 -24.88 -63.65
CA GLN A 29 -27.12 -25.95 -63.83
C GLN A 29 -27.93 -26.11 -62.55
N PRO A 30 -29.27 -26.27 -62.64
CA PRO A 30 -30.08 -26.55 -61.48
C PRO A 30 -29.78 -27.99 -60.97
N PRO A 31 -29.62 -28.19 -59.65
CA PRO A 31 -29.45 -29.50 -59.07
C PRO A 31 -30.81 -30.27 -59.16
N GLY A 32 -30.73 -31.51 -59.63
CA GLY A 32 -31.84 -32.45 -59.55
C GLY A 32 -32.23 -32.71 -58.10
N GLY A 33 -33.53 -32.67 -57.83
CA GLY A 33 -34.04 -32.91 -56.49
C GLY A 33 -33.77 -34.35 -56.06
N ASP A 34 -33.11 -34.46 -54.95
CA ASP A 34 -33.10 -35.68 -54.10
C ASP A 34 -33.95 -35.33 -52.86
N ASP A 35 -35.12 -35.86 -52.80
CA ASP A 35 -36.13 -35.66 -51.73
C ASP A 35 -35.80 -36.52 -50.48
N SER A 36 -34.56 -36.90 -50.29
CA SER A 36 -34.16 -37.60 -49.05
C SER A 36 -34.01 -36.59 -47.88
N PRO A 37 -34.61 -36.84 -46.71
CA PRO A 37 -34.44 -35.95 -45.56
C PRO A 37 -32.97 -35.91 -45.14
N PRO A 38 -32.46 -34.76 -44.76
CA PRO A 38 -31.07 -34.66 -44.31
C PRO A 38 -30.87 -35.56 -43.08
N PRO A 39 -29.69 -36.22 -42.98
CA PRO A 39 -29.37 -36.99 -41.77
C PRO A 39 -29.43 -36.11 -40.55
N PRO A 40 -29.90 -36.62 -39.40
CA PRO A 40 -29.91 -35.85 -38.16
C PRO A 40 -28.50 -35.36 -37.85
N PRO A 41 -28.32 -34.18 -37.30
CA PRO A 41 -27.01 -33.68 -36.89
C PRO A 41 -26.42 -34.68 -35.89
N ILE A 42 -25.22 -35.17 -36.18
CA ILE A 42 -24.44 -35.95 -35.21
C ILE A 42 -24.10 -35.00 -34.08
N GLY A 43 -25.02 -34.90 -33.13
CA GLY A 43 -24.79 -34.23 -31.88
C GLY A 43 -23.76 -35.06 -31.10
N LEU A 44 -22.49 -34.73 -31.27
CA LEU A 44 -21.50 -34.98 -30.24
C LEU A 44 -21.88 -34.08 -29.08
N ALA A 45 -22.84 -34.53 -28.26
CA ALA A 45 -23.00 -33.98 -26.92
C ALA A 45 -21.72 -34.33 -26.18
N LEU A 46 -20.80 -33.39 -26.10
CA LEU A 46 -19.72 -33.46 -25.14
C LEU A 46 -20.38 -33.53 -23.75
N PRO A 47 -19.96 -34.46 -22.89
CA PRO A 47 -20.46 -34.49 -21.51
C PRO A 47 -20.36 -33.08 -20.91
N GLU A 48 -21.39 -32.63 -20.20
CA GLU A 48 -21.39 -31.31 -19.57
C GLU A 48 -20.17 -31.08 -18.64
N ASP A 49 -19.60 -32.16 -18.11
CA ASP A 49 -18.34 -32.18 -17.35
C ASP A 49 -17.10 -31.76 -18.16
N PHE A 50 -17.17 -31.72 -19.51
CA PHE A 50 -16.05 -31.31 -20.36
C PHE A 50 -15.95 -29.79 -20.56
N LEU A 51 -16.98 -29.02 -20.18
CA LEU A 51 -17.05 -27.56 -20.37
C LEU A 51 -16.78 -26.76 -19.08
N ALA A 52 -16.76 -27.39 -17.93
CA ALA A 52 -16.30 -26.73 -16.70
C ALA A 52 -14.77 -26.83 -16.68
N PRO A 53 -14.04 -25.67 -16.68
CA PRO A 53 -12.61 -25.73 -16.43
C PRO A 53 -12.42 -26.41 -15.06
N PRO A 54 -11.40 -27.30 -14.91
CA PRO A 54 -11.13 -27.89 -13.62
C PRO A 54 -11.08 -26.80 -12.57
N SER A 55 -11.76 -26.98 -11.44
CA SER A 55 -11.94 -26.03 -10.36
C SER A 55 -10.62 -25.48 -9.77
N ASP A 56 -9.49 -26.06 -10.17
CA ASP A 56 -8.14 -25.76 -9.66
C ASP A 56 -7.29 -24.92 -10.64
N LEU A 57 -7.83 -24.53 -11.81
CA LEU A 57 -7.09 -23.68 -12.73
C LEU A 57 -7.09 -22.23 -12.26
N VAL A 58 -5.91 -21.77 -11.83
CA VAL A 58 -5.70 -20.36 -11.51
C VAL A 58 -5.79 -19.51 -12.78
N THR A 59 -6.75 -18.59 -12.84
CA THR A 59 -6.93 -17.73 -14.00
C THR A 59 -5.91 -16.57 -14.02
N PRO A 60 -5.50 -16.08 -15.21
CA PRO A 60 -4.70 -14.86 -15.30
C PRO A 60 -5.42 -13.68 -14.64
N LEU A 61 -4.67 -12.80 -13.98
CA LEU A 61 -5.18 -11.54 -13.40
C LEU A 61 -5.13 -10.44 -14.46
N ALA A 62 -6.28 -9.85 -14.76
CA ALA A 62 -6.36 -8.64 -15.57
C ALA A 62 -6.17 -7.41 -14.66
N ILE A 63 -5.11 -6.62 -14.91
CA ILE A 63 -4.80 -5.39 -14.16
C ILE A 63 -4.00 -4.44 -15.06
N LEU A 64 -4.32 -3.14 -15.03
CA LEU A 64 -3.61 -2.09 -15.80
C LEU A 64 -3.46 -2.46 -17.29
N ASP A 65 -4.55 -2.89 -17.94
CA ASP A 65 -4.60 -3.34 -19.35
C ASP A 65 -3.62 -4.47 -19.70
N ARG A 66 -3.23 -5.27 -18.72
CA ARG A 66 -2.37 -6.43 -18.86
C ARG A 66 -2.99 -7.68 -18.25
N LEU A 67 -2.55 -8.84 -18.74
CA LEU A 67 -2.87 -10.14 -18.17
C LEU A 67 -1.61 -10.71 -17.52
N VAL A 68 -1.64 -10.90 -16.21
CA VAL A 68 -0.55 -11.54 -15.45
C VAL A 68 -0.86 -13.02 -15.31
N VAL A 69 -0.04 -13.84 -15.94
CA VAL A 69 -0.23 -15.30 -16.00
C VAL A 69 0.15 -15.94 -14.66
N PRO A 70 -0.56 -17.01 -14.20
CA PRO A 70 -0.19 -17.75 -13.00
C PRO A 70 1.25 -18.26 -13.01
N GLY A 71 1.89 -18.26 -11.86
CA GLY A 71 3.29 -18.65 -11.69
C GLY A 71 4.30 -17.63 -12.24
N THR A 72 3.89 -16.38 -12.49
CA THR A 72 4.77 -15.34 -13.05
C THR A 72 4.76 -14.04 -12.25
N ARG A 73 5.80 -13.24 -12.47
CA ARG A 73 5.88 -11.86 -11.99
C ARG A 73 5.94 -10.92 -13.19
N MET A 74 5.21 -9.82 -13.10
CA MET A 74 5.21 -8.77 -14.11
C MET A 74 5.41 -7.41 -13.46
N GLN A 75 6.26 -6.58 -14.05
CA GLN A 75 6.40 -5.18 -13.69
C GLN A 75 5.53 -4.35 -14.64
N LEU A 76 4.67 -3.54 -14.07
CA LEU A 76 3.70 -2.69 -14.74
C LEU A 76 3.93 -1.23 -14.37
N GLU A 77 3.26 -0.33 -15.07
CA GLU A 77 3.25 1.10 -14.80
C GLU A 77 1.81 1.55 -14.55
N TRP A 78 1.57 2.11 -13.38
CA TRP A 78 0.34 2.84 -13.11
C TRP A 78 0.55 4.32 -13.39
N ARG A 79 -0.38 4.94 -14.13
CA ARG A 79 -0.36 6.37 -14.44
C ARG A 79 -1.47 7.05 -13.67
N PRO A 80 -1.12 8.00 -12.77
CA PRO A 80 -2.11 8.60 -11.86
C PRO A 80 -3.29 9.28 -12.52
N GLY A 81 -3.20 9.68 -13.77
CA GLY A 81 -4.24 10.44 -14.47
C GLY A 81 -4.57 11.77 -13.78
N GLY A 82 -4.63 12.84 -14.52
CA GLY A 82 -5.00 14.14 -13.94
C GLY A 82 -3.98 15.26 -14.14
N GLY A 83 -2.81 14.92 -14.67
CA GLY A 83 -1.80 15.88 -15.11
C GLY A 83 -1.79 16.10 -16.63
N ILE A 84 -0.78 16.79 -17.10
CA ILE A 84 -0.46 16.86 -18.53
C ILE A 84 0.21 15.53 -18.89
N SER A 85 -0.46 14.70 -19.71
CA SER A 85 -0.06 13.31 -19.99
C SER A 85 1.42 13.14 -20.43
N ALA A 86 2.01 14.14 -21.08
CA ALA A 86 3.42 14.16 -21.46
C ALA A 86 4.39 14.38 -20.28
N ALA A 87 3.91 14.82 -19.12
CA ALA A 87 4.70 15.09 -17.92
C ALA A 87 4.40 14.14 -16.77
N GLU A 88 3.50 13.17 -16.96
CA GLU A 88 3.18 12.18 -15.92
C GLU A 88 4.34 11.20 -15.75
N ILE A 89 4.80 11.10 -14.50
CA ILE A 89 5.78 10.08 -14.09
C ILE A 89 4.99 8.86 -13.63
N PRO A 90 5.13 7.70 -14.29
CA PRO A 90 4.41 6.51 -13.88
C PRO A 90 4.92 5.97 -12.55
N SER A 91 4.01 5.44 -11.76
CA SER A 91 4.33 4.67 -10.55
C SER A 91 4.60 3.22 -10.93
N PRO A 92 5.69 2.60 -10.43
CA PRO A 92 5.96 1.19 -10.67
C PRO A 92 4.98 0.31 -9.89
N VAL A 93 4.47 -0.74 -10.54
CA VAL A 93 3.62 -1.76 -9.93
C VAL A 93 4.23 -3.14 -10.24
N VAL A 94 4.49 -3.92 -9.21
CA VAL A 94 5.02 -5.27 -9.36
C VAL A 94 3.92 -6.26 -8.97
N VAL A 95 3.43 -7.03 -9.94
CA VAL A 95 2.40 -8.03 -9.70
C VAL A 95 3.04 -9.42 -9.75
N THR A 96 3.01 -10.13 -8.63
CA THR A 96 3.41 -11.53 -8.53
C THR A 96 2.16 -12.38 -8.44
N ARG A 97 1.78 -13.03 -9.54
CA ARG A 97 0.65 -13.95 -9.61
C ARG A 97 1.11 -15.37 -9.27
N GLY A 98 0.63 -15.91 -8.17
CA GLY A 98 0.96 -17.25 -7.73
C GLY A 98 0.46 -18.34 -8.69
N ALA A 99 1.14 -19.48 -8.68
CA ALA A 99 0.71 -20.67 -9.40
C ALA A 99 -0.51 -21.35 -8.75
N LEU A 100 -0.78 -21.03 -7.47
CA LEU A 100 -1.88 -21.59 -6.69
C LEU A 100 -2.94 -20.53 -6.39
N SER A 101 -4.19 -20.97 -6.23
CA SER A 101 -5.31 -20.10 -5.83
C SER A 101 -5.09 -19.54 -4.43
N GLY A 102 -5.58 -18.33 -4.19
CA GLY A 102 -5.48 -17.67 -2.89
C GLY A 102 -5.82 -16.18 -3.00
N PRO A 103 -5.75 -15.43 -1.88
CA PRO A 103 -6.14 -14.05 -1.81
C PRO A 103 -5.15 -13.11 -2.53
N VAL A 104 -5.59 -11.87 -2.77
CA VAL A 104 -4.78 -10.78 -3.29
C VAL A 104 -4.33 -9.88 -2.15
N LEU A 105 -3.04 -9.89 -1.85
CA LEU A 105 -2.40 -9.02 -0.88
C LEU A 105 -1.79 -7.81 -1.59
N CYS A 106 -2.26 -6.62 -1.25
CA CYS A 106 -1.68 -5.36 -1.71
C CYS A 106 -0.69 -4.82 -0.68
N LEU A 107 0.53 -4.52 -1.13
CA LEU A 107 1.61 -3.92 -0.37
C LEU A 107 1.92 -2.56 -0.98
N VAL A 108 1.56 -1.50 -0.28
CA VAL A 108 1.62 -0.13 -0.79
C VAL A 108 2.57 0.70 0.05
N ALA A 109 3.38 1.54 -0.58
CA ALA A 109 4.26 2.48 0.10
C ALA A 109 4.42 3.78 -0.68
N GLY A 110 5.09 4.75 -0.08
CA GLY A 110 5.37 6.03 -0.72
C GLY A 110 4.11 6.83 -1.08
N VAL A 111 3.04 6.71 -0.29
CA VAL A 111 1.92 7.66 -0.27
C VAL A 111 2.45 9.02 0.16
N HIS A 112 3.38 9.03 1.13
CA HIS A 112 4.25 10.16 1.42
C HIS A 112 5.62 9.92 0.79
N GLY A 113 6.11 10.89 0.02
CA GLY A 113 7.28 10.66 -0.82
C GLY A 113 8.61 10.60 -0.07
N ASP A 114 8.68 11.07 1.16
CA ASP A 114 9.87 11.03 2.03
C ASP A 114 9.96 9.75 2.89
N GLU A 115 8.92 8.91 2.92
CA GLU A 115 8.83 7.71 3.75
C GLU A 115 9.43 6.48 3.04
N ILE A 116 10.76 6.45 2.94
CA ILE A 116 11.48 5.54 2.04
C ILE A 116 11.72 4.13 2.58
N ASN A 117 11.54 3.88 3.89
CA ASN A 117 11.62 2.52 4.46
C ASN A 117 10.54 1.61 3.83
N GLY A 118 9.31 2.12 3.70
CA GLY A 118 8.21 1.40 3.05
C GLY A 118 8.52 1.02 1.61
N VAL A 119 9.18 1.90 0.86
CA VAL A 119 9.61 1.66 -0.53
C VAL A 119 10.54 0.43 -0.60
N GLU A 120 11.52 0.36 0.30
CA GLU A 120 12.47 -0.77 0.35
C GLU A 120 11.81 -2.05 0.84
N ILE A 121 10.87 -1.97 1.79
CA ILE A 121 10.08 -3.12 2.27
C ILE A 121 9.29 -3.73 1.10
N VAL A 122 8.50 -2.92 0.40
CA VAL A 122 7.71 -3.39 -0.75
C VAL A 122 8.61 -3.94 -1.85
N ARG A 123 9.73 -3.28 -2.15
CA ARG A 123 10.71 -3.77 -3.14
C ARG A 123 11.22 -5.16 -2.77
N ARG A 124 11.65 -5.37 -1.52
CA ARG A 124 12.17 -6.69 -1.06
C ARG A 124 11.12 -7.77 -1.19
N LEU A 125 9.91 -7.50 -0.70
CA LEU A 125 8.81 -8.48 -0.72
C LEU A 125 8.39 -8.78 -2.16
N ALA A 126 8.09 -7.76 -2.97
CA ALA A 126 7.60 -7.96 -4.33
C ALA A 126 8.59 -8.71 -5.23
N HIS A 127 9.90 -8.52 -5.01
CA HIS A 127 10.95 -9.21 -5.80
C HIS A 127 11.45 -10.52 -5.15
N GLY A 128 11.28 -10.70 -3.83
CA GLY A 128 11.75 -11.88 -3.10
C GLY A 128 10.79 -13.08 -3.15
N ILE A 129 9.53 -12.88 -3.52
CA ILE A 129 8.52 -13.94 -3.56
C ILE A 129 8.70 -14.80 -4.80
N ASP A 130 8.76 -16.12 -4.64
CA ASP A 130 8.75 -17.08 -5.75
C ASP A 130 7.29 -17.27 -6.23
N PRO A 131 6.94 -16.86 -7.46
CA PRO A 131 5.58 -16.98 -7.98
C PRO A 131 5.14 -18.43 -8.16
N THR A 132 6.06 -19.39 -8.31
CA THR A 132 5.71 -20.82 -8.49
C THR A 132 5.25 -21.48 -7.19
N ARG A 133 5.59 -20.86 -6.03
CA ARG A 133 5.25 -21.36 -4.68
C ARG A 133 4.25 -20.47 -3.95
N LEU A 134 3.77 -19.42 -4.61
CA LEU A 134 2.81 -18.48 -4.04
C LEU A 134 1.39 -18.98 -4.26
N SER A 135 0.57 -18.96 -3.21
CA SER A 135 -0.89 -19.07 -3.29
C SER A 135 -1.50 -17.66 -3.31
N GLY A 136 -2.29 -17.36 -4.35
CA GLY A 136 -2.89 -16.02 -4.52
C GLY A 136 -2.02 -15.05 -5.30
N THR A 137 -2.08 -13.79 -4.95
CA THR A 137 -1.36 -12.71 -5.67
C THR A 137 -0.79 -11.70 -4.70
N VAL A 138 0.39 -11.17 -5.01
CA VAL A 138 0.93 -9.98 -4.34
C VAL A 138 1.02 -8.84 -5.36
N ILE A 139 0.36 -7.73 -5.06
CA ILE A 139 0.45 -6.48 -5.81
C ILE A 139 1.30 -5.51 -4.98
N GLY A 140 2.53 -5.28 -5.39
CA GLY A 140 3.46 -4.34 -4.73
C GLY A 140 3.50 -3.01 -5.45
N VAL A 141 3.18 -1.92 -4.76
CA VAL A 141 3.31 -0.54 -5.26
C VAL A 141 4.29 0.20 -4.34
N PRO A 142 5.59 0.20 -4.67
CA PRO A 142 6.59 0.78 -3.77
C PRO A 142 6.51 2.30 -3.66
N ILE A 143 5.97 3.00 -4.66
CA ILE A 143 5.93 4.46 -4.69
C ILE A 143 4.62 4.93 -5.30
N VAL A 144 3.65 5.34 -4.48
CA VAL A 144 2.38 5.90 -4.98
C VAL A 144 2.57 7.37 -5.40
N ASN A 145 3.19 8.18 -4.54
CA ASN A 145 3.48 9.59 -4.79
C ASN A 145 4.89 9.75 -5.39
N VAL A 146 5.03 9.46 -6.67
CA VAL A 146 6.32 9.56 -7.37
C VAL A 146 6.86 10.99 -7.39
N HIS A 147 5.98 11.99 -7.43
CA HIS A 147 6.37 13.40 -7.36
C HIS A 147 6.98 13.78 -6.01
N GLY A 148 6.36 13.36 -4.92
CA GLY A 148 6.89 13.55 -3.57
C GLY A 148 8.22 12.82 -3.40
N TYR A 149 8.27 11.54 -3.81
CA TYR A 149 9.46 10.70 -3.73
C TYR A 149 10.68 11.32 -4.46
N SER A 150 10.49 11.78 -5.69
CA SER A 150 11.56 12.39 -6.48
C SER A 150 12.12 13.69 -5.87
N ARG A 151 11.39 14.31 -4.97
CA ARG A 151 11.76 15.55 -4.26
C ARG A 151 12.13 15.33 -2.80
N GLY A 152 12.01 14.11 -2.29
CA GLY A 152 12.19 13.79 -0.86
C GLY A 152 11.23 14.56 0.03
N THR A 153 9.95 14.70 -0.39
CA THR A 153 8.93 15.43 0.35
C THR A 153 7.67 14.59 0.54
N ARG A 154 7.02 14.75 1.68
CA ARG A 154 5.75 14.12 2.03
C ARG A 154 4.66 14.40 1.00
N TYR A 155 4.55 15.64 0.57
CA TYR A 155 3.40 16.19 -0.15
C TYR A 155 3.46 16.01 -1.67
N LEU A 156 2.29 16.11 -2.29
CA LEU A 156 2.14 16.31 -3.73
C LEU A 156 2.66 17.70 -4.17
N PRO A 157 2.83 17.95 -5.49
CA PRO A 157 3.30 19.26 -5.99
C PRO A 157 2.44 20.46 -5.58
N ASP A 158 1.14 20.24 -5.38
CA ASP A 158 0.17 21.23 -4.90
C ASP A 158 0.15 21.39 -3.36
N ARG A 159 1.11 20.77 -2.66
CA ARG A 159 1.30 20.76 -1.21
C ARG A 159 0.22 20.02 -0.43
N ARG A 160 -0.60 19.20 -1.10
CA ARG A 160 -1.61 18.38 -0.45
C ARG A 160 -1.03 17.06 0.04
N ASP A 161 -1.50 16.60 1.21
CA ASP A 161 -1.25 15.26 1.71
C ASP A 161 -2.18 14.28 1.00
N LEU A 162 -1.61 13.38 0.16
CA LEU A 162 -2.39 12.41 -0.59
C LEU A 162 -3.23 11.51 0.34
N ASN A 163 -2.72 11.20 1.55
CA ASN A 163 -3.40 10.36 2.54
C ASN A 163 -4.55 11.07 3.28
N ARG A 164 -5.11 12.13 2.69
CA ARG A 164 -6.33 12.83 3.13
C ARG A 164 -7.41 12.85 2.05
N TYR A 165 -7.13 12.21 0.89
CA TYR A 165 -8.00 12.34 -0.29
C TYR A 165 -8.62 11.02 -0.75
N PHE A 166 -8.31 9.86 -0.16
CA PHE A 166 -8.90 8.58 -0.54
C PHE A 166 -10.38 8.45 -0.09
N PRO A 167 -11.25 7.81 -0.91
CA PRO A 167 -11.01 7.19 -2.21
C PRO A 167 -10.91 8.19 -3.37
N GLY A 168 -11.09 9.47 -3.15
CA GLY A 168 -10.98 10.52 -4.15
C GLY A 168 -12.19 10.66 -5.08
N SER A 169 -12.03 11.52 -6.08
CA SER A 169 -13.06 11.80 -7.11
C SER A 169 -12.41 12.13 -8.45
N ARG A 170 -13.05 11.72 -9.54
CA ARG A 170 -12.59 12.01 -10.91
C ARG A 170 -12.64 13.51 -11.27
N SER A 171 -13.49 14.28 -10.60
CA SER A 171 -13.68 15.71 -10.84
C SER A 171 -13.02 16.61 -9.79
N GLY A 172 -12.34 16.04 -8.78
CA GLY A 172 -11.74 16.80 -7.70
C GLY A 172 -10.39 17.42 -8.05
N SER A 173 -9.68 17.87 -7.01
CA SER A 173 -8.29 18.37 -7.09
C SER A 173 -7.34 17.32 -7.66
N ILE A 174 -6.09 17.71 -7.94
CA ILE A 174 -5.05 16.77 -8.42
C ILE A 174 -4.90 15.62 -7.42
N ALA A 175 -4.82 15.92 -6.12
CA ALA A 175 -4.73 14.90 -5.06
C ALA A 175 -5.94 13.95 -5.10
N SER A 176 -7.16 14.49 -5.19
CA SER A 176 -8.40 13.71 -5.26
C SER A 176 -8.47 12.81 -6.50
N ARG A 177 -7.99 13.29 -7.66
CA ARG A 177 -7.95 12.50 -8.90
C ARG A 177 -6.92 11.39 -8.84
N ILE A 178 -5.72 11.66 -8.30
CA ILE A 178 -4.68 10.65 -8.07
C ILE A 178 -5.20 9.56 -7.11
N ALA A 179 -5.80 9.98 -5.99
CA ALA A 179 -6.40 9.06 -5.03
C ALA A 179 -7.48 8.19 -5.68
N ASN A 180 -8.36 8.78 -6.51
CA ASN A 180 -9.43 8.05 -7.19
C ASN A 180 -8.87 7.04 -8.21
N GLY A 181 -7.91 7.45 -9.05
CA GLY A 181 -7.27 6.54 -10.00
C GLY A 181 -6.61 5.36 -9.29
N PHE A 182 -5.83 5.63 -8.24
CA PHE A 182 -5.18 4.58 -7.45
C PHE A 182 -6.19 3.61 -6.84
N PHE A 183 -7.26 4.15 -6.29
CA PHE A 183 -8.31 3.36 -5.66
C PHE A 183 -9.03 2.46 -6.66
N GLN A 184 -9.36 2.98 -7.84
CA GLN A 184 -10.05 2.23 -8.89
C GLN A 184 -9.14 1.22 -9.60
N ASP A 185 -7.88 1.59 -9.86
CA ASP A 185 -6.99 0.79 -10.70
C ASP A 185 -6.19 -0.26 -9.91
N ILE A 186 -5.99 -0.04 -8.59
CA ILE A 186 -5.18 -0.93 -7.73
C ILE A 186 -6.02 -1.50 -6.59
N ILE A 187 -6.62 -0.64 -5.73
CA ILE A 187 -7.27 -1.11 -4.50
C ILE A 187 -8.49 -2.00 -4.78
N SER A 188 -9.19 -1.77 -5.89
CA SER A 188 -10.30 -2.62 -6.32
C SER A 188 -9.93 -4.08 -6.58
N HIS A 189 -8.65 -4.40 -6.68
CA HIS A 189 -8.15 -5.77 -6.86
C HIS A 189 -7.71 -6.43 -5.55
N CYS A 190 -7.70 -5.70 -4.43
CA CYS A 190 -7.13 -6.17 -3.18
C CYS A 190 -8.17 -6.89 -2.31
N ASP A 191 -7.79 -8.05 -1.76
CA ASP A 191 -8.54 -8.70 -0.67
C ASP A 191 -8.02 -8.28 0.71
N MET A 192 -6.76 -7.83 0.79
CA MET A 192 -6.09 -7.33 1.99
C MET A 192 -5.10 -6.23 1.61
N LEU A 193 -4.93 -5.23 2.48
CA LEU A 193 -4.05 -4.09 2.21
C LEU A 193 -3.12 -3.81 3.40
N VAL A 194 -1.83 -3.66 3.12
CA VAL A 194 -0.85 -3.07 4.03
C VAL A 194 -0.28 -1.80 3.42
N ASP A 195 -0.51 -0.67 4.08
CA ASP A 195 -0.01 0.66 3.71
C ASP A 195 1.19 1.01 4.60
N PHE A 196 2.40 1.04 4.01
CA PHE A 196 3.65 1.26 4.74
C PHE A 196 3.96 2.75 4.88
N HIS A 197 4.19 3.15 6.12
CA HIS A 197 4.56 4.50 6.51
C HIS A 197 5.77 4.52 7.45
N THR A 198 6.21 5.71 7.81
CA THR A 198 7.18 5.98 8.87
C THR A 198 6.61 7.04 9.81
N GLY A 199 7.28 7.30 10.93
CA GLY A 199 6.95 8.48 11.73
C GLY A 199 7.06 9.75 10.88
N SER A 200 6.04 10.62 10.95
CA SER A 200 6.02 11.89 10.23
C SER A 200 6.75 12.99 11.01
N PHE A 201 7.19 14.02 10.30
CA PHE A 201 7.78 15.25 10.89
C PHE A 201 8.88 14.99 11.91
N GLU A 202 9.97 14.34 11.46
CA GLU A 202 11.14 14.09 12.28
C GLU A 202 10.85 13.21 13.51
N ARG A 203 9.94 12.24 13.38
CA ARG A 203 9.73 11.18 14.36
C ARG A 203 10.17 9.84 13.80
N SER A 204 10.49 8.91 14.68
CA SER A 204 10.74 7.51 14.36
C SER A 204 9.76 6.62 15.11
N ASN A 205 9.17 5.66 14.42
CA ASN A 205 8.26 4.67 14.98
C ASN A 205 8.93 3.29 15.03
N LEU A 206 8.75 2.60 16.15
CA LEU A 206 9.01 1.16 16.22
C LEU A 206 8.13 0.46 15.18
N PRO A 207 8.61 -0.62 14.53
CA PRO A 207 7.76 -1.41 13.66
C PRO A 207 6.46 -1.83 14.35
N GLN A 208 5.33 -1.34 13.85
CA GLN A 208 4.01 -1.47 14.46
C GLN A 208 2.89 -1.40 13.44
N VAL A 209 1.79 -2.08 13.75
CA VAL A 209 0.53 -2.05 12.99
C VAL A 209 -0.43 -1.06 13.65
N ARG A 210 -1.00 -0.16 12.88
CA ARG A 210 -2.13 0.69 13.27
C ARG A 210 -3.39 0.20 12.57
N ALA A 211 -4.40 -0.14 13.34
CA ALA A 211 -5.60 -0.82 12.89
C ALA A 211 -6.85 -0.30 13.61
N ASP A 212 -7.97 -0.25 12.92
CA ASP A 212 -9.28 -0.02 13.54
C ASP A 212 -9.77 -1.33 14.16
N LEU A 213 -9.49 -1.54 15.46
CA LEU A 213 -9.84 -2.76 16.19
C LEU A 213 -11.35 -2.90 16.45
N THR A 214 -12.14 -1.86 16.19
CA THR A 214 -13.61 -1.95 16.24
C THR A 214 -14.19 -2.75 15.08
N ARG A 215 -13.38 -3.00 14.05
CA ARG A 215 -13.76 -3.73 12.83
C ARG A 215 -13.29 -5.17 12.94
N PRO A 216 -14.18 -6.16 13.04
CA PRO A 216 -13.79 -7.57 13.23
C PRO A 216 -12.86 -8.11 12.16
N GLU A 217 -13.07 -7.71 10.89
CA GLU A 217 -12.24 -8.10 9.74
C GLU A 217 -10.82 -7.52 9.82
N VAL A 218 -10.66 -6.31 10.36
CA VAL A 218 -9.36 -5.65 10.55
C VAL A 218 -8.64 -6.22 11.77
N LEU A 219 -9.36 -6.49 12.86
CA LEU A 219 -8.83 -7.17 14.03
C LEU A 219 -8.28 -8.56 13.67
N GLU A 220 -9.06 -9.36 12.93
CA GLU A 220 -8.61 -10.67 12.45
C GLU A 220 -7.36 -10.55 11.57
N PHE A 221 -7.36 -9.61 10.63
CA PHE A 221 -6.20 -9.34 9.77
C PHE A 221 -4.97 -8.97 10.60
N SER A 222 -5.14 -8.16 11.66
CA SER A 222 -4.04 -7.72 12.53
C SER A 222 -3.37 -8.86 13.29
N ARG A 223 -4.07 -9.96 13.56
CA ARG A 223 -3.53 -11.12 14.26
C ARG A 223 -2.47 -11.87 13.44
N HIS A 224 -2.46 -11.72 12.13
CA HIS A 224 -1.57 -12.46 11.23
C HIS A 224 -0.13 -11.92 11.17
N PHE A 225 0.16 -10.77 11.81
CA PHE A 225 1.51 -10.17 11.78
C PHE A 225 2.49 -10.77 12.80
N GLY A 226 2.07 -11.77 13.57
CA GLY A 226 2.89 -12.38 14.62
C GLY A 226 3.19 -11.40 15.75
N ASN A 227 4.36 -11.50 16.38
CA ASN A 227 4.76 -10.68 17.54
C ASN A 227 4.98 -9.17 17.23
N THR A 228 4.29 -8.66 16.24
CA THR A 228 4.31 -7.22 15.91
C THR A 228 3.42 -6.45 16.88
N VAL A 229 3.83 -5.24 17.24
CA VAL A 229 3.00 -4.32 18.03
C VAL A 229 1.77 -3.94 17.22
N VAL A 230 0.59 -4.00 17.86
CA VAL A 230 -0.69 -3.58 17.29
C VAL A 230 -1.30 -2.50 18.17
N LEU A 231 -1.64 -1.37 17.55
CA LEU A 231 -2.29 -0.23 18.18
C LEU A 231 -3.68 -0.03 17.58
N HIS A 232 -4.65 0.23 18.45
CA HIS A 232 -5.92 0.77 17.98
C HIS A 232 -5.70 2.16 17.38
N SER A 233 -6.22 2.37 16.18
CA SER A 233 -6.22 3.64 15.49
C SER A 233 -7.32 3.60 14.44
N PRO A 234 -8.47 4.27 14.65
CA PRO A 234 -9.56 4.29 13.67
C PRO A 234 -9.15 5.02 12.39
N GLY A 235 -8.21 5.94 12.49
CA GLY A 235 -7.77 6.79 11.40
C GLY A 235 -8.76 7.88 11.02
N ASN A 236 -8.31 8.78 10.17
CA ASN A 236 -9.12 9.90 9.69
C ASN A 236 -9.73 9.60 8.32
N LYS A 237 -10.89 10.15 8.06
CA LYS A 237 -11.50 10.12 6.71
C LYS A 237 -10.51 10.68 5.69
N GLY A 238 -10.36 9.96 4.58
CA GLY A 238 -9.42 10.32 3.52
C GLY A 238 -8.09 9.57 3.58
N MET A 239 -7.80 8.84 4.66
CA MET A 239 -6.69 7.89 4.69
C MET A 239 -6.97 6.68 3.80
N LEU A 240 -5.92 6.14 3.15
CA LEU A 240 -6.03 5.00 2.25
C LEU A 240 -6.63 3.78 2.97
N ARG A 241 -6.11 3.39 4.15
CA ARG A 241 -6.61 2.25 4.91
C ARG A 241 -8.08 2.40 5.32
N VAL A 242 -8.50 3.63 5.70
CA VAL A 242 -9.89 3.90 6.09
C VAL A 242 -10.82 3.76 4.89
N ALA A 243 -10.43 4.29 3.74
CA ALA A 243 -11.20 4.16 2.52
C ALA A 243 -11.29 2.70 2.02
N ALA A 244 -10.20 1.93 2.13
CA ALA A 244 -10.17 0.52 1.76
C ALA A 244 -11.06 -0.32 2.67
N THR A 245 -10.97 -0.12 3.99
CA THR A 245 -11.84 -0.83 4.96
C THR A 245 -13.33 -0.49 4.74
N ALA A 246 -13.64 0.75 4.37
CA ALA A 246 -15.03 1.17 4.10
C ALA A 246 -15.67 0.43 2.90
N VAL A 247 -14.89 -0.14 2.00
CA VAL A 247 -15.37 -0.95 0.86
C VAL A 247 -15.17 -2.46 1.08
N GLY A 248 -14.82 -2.87 2.30
CA GLY A 248 -14.71 -4.29 2.69
C GLY A 248 -13.33 -4.91 2.49
N VAL A 249 -12.29 -4.11 2.23
CA VAL A 249 -10.89 -4.58 2.18
C VAL A 249 -10.26 -4.34 3.55
N PRO A 250 -9.99 -5.39 4.37
CA PRO A 250 -9.28 -5.23 5.63
C PRO A 250 -7.92 -4.59 5.36
N ALA A 251 -7.67 -3.46 6.03
CA ALA A 251 -6.52 -2.62 5.76
C ALA A 251 -5.87 -2.11 7.04
N VAL A 252 -4.55 -2.10 7.05
CA VAL A 252 -3.75 -1.57 8.16
C VAL A 252 -2.67 -0.62 7.64
N THR A 253 -2.25 0.31 8.50
CA THR A 253 -1.00 1.03 8.32
C THR A 253 0.11 0.29 9.05
N PHE A 254 1.23 0.05 8.38
CA PHE A 254 2.44 -0.50 9.00
C PHE A 254 3.49 0.61 9.09
N GLU A 255 3.76 1.05 10.31
CA GLU A 255 4.76 2.07 10.59
C GLU A 255 6.13 1.44 10.82
N ALA A 256 7.20 1.99 10.24
CA ALA A 256 8.56 1.49 10.46
C ALA A 256 9.60 2.59 10.28
N GLY A 257 10.19 3.05 11.39
CA GLY A 257 11.31 4.00 11.41
C GLY A 257 10.91 5.45 11.13
N ALA A 258 11.82 6.21 10.54
CA ALA A 258 11.73 7.66 10.33
C ALA A 258 11.79 8.03 8.83
N PRO A 259 11.28 9.22 8.45
CA PRO A 259 11.33 9.68 7.07
C PRO A 259 12.75 10.03 6.62
N ALA A 260 12.95 10.10 5.32
CA ALA A 260 14.17 10.53 4.63
C ALA A 260 15.43 9.71 4.97
N ARG A 261 15.29 8.50 5.49
CA ARG A 261 16.41 7.59 5.78
C ARG A 261 16.03 6.13 5.59
N LEU A 262 17.03 5.29 5.30
CA LEU A 262 16.86 3.83 5.28
C LEU A 262 17.38 3.25 6.60
N GLU A 263 16.52 2.50 7.27
CA GLU A 263 16.80 1.88 8.57
C GLU A 263 16.71 0.36 8.41
N PRO A 264 17.86 -0.32 8.25
CA PRO A 264 17.89 -1.75 7.87
C PRO A 264 17.20 -2.67 8.86
N GLU A 265 17.22 -2.35 10.17
CA GLU A 265 16.62 -3.16 11.23
C GLU A 265 15.10 -3.09 11.20
N GLU A 266 14.54 -1.88 11.07
CA GLU A 266 13.11 -1.64 10.96
C GLU A 266 12.53 -2.27 9.67
N ILE A 267 13.26 -2.12 8.57
CA ILE A 267 12.93 -2.75 7.29
C ILE A 267 12.92 -4.29 7.43
N ALA A 268 13.93 -4.87 8.07
CA ALA A 268 14.01 -6.32 8.25
C ALA A 268 12.87 -6.86 9.13
N GLN A 269 12.52 -6.14 10.20
CA GLN A 269 11.41 -6.51 11.07
C GLN A 269 10.06 -6.44 10.34
N ALA A 270 9.84 -5.40 9.53
CA ALA A 270 8.65 -5.25 8.72
C ALA A 270 8.53 -6.36 7.66
N VAL A 271 9.62 -6.65 6.93
CA VAL A 271 9.65 -7.76 5.96
C VAL A 271 9.29 -9.08 6.65
N ALA A 272 9.88 -9.38 7.81
CA ALA A 272 9.59 -10.59 8.56
C ALA A 272 8.12 -10.65 9.05
N ALA A 273 7.52 -9.51 9.40
CA ALA A 273 6.10 -9.44 9.77
C ALA A 273 5.19 -9.79 8.59
N ILE A 274 5.47 -9.29 7.39
CA ILE A 274 4.71 -9.63 6.19
C ILE A 274 4.92 -11.08 5.76
N GLU A 275 6.12 -11.63 5.92
CA GLU A 275 6.37 -13.04 5.67
C GLU A 275 5.52 -13.93 6.59
N ARG A 276 5.40 -13.57 7.87
CA ARG A 276 4.48 -14.25 8.81
C ARG A 276 3.01 -14.10 8.39
N LEU A 277 2.60 -12.88 8.03
CA LEU A 277 1.26 -12.63 7.48
C LEU A 277 0.95 -13.57 6.31
N MET A 278 1.87 -13.70 5.35
CA MET A 278 1.67 -14.57 4.19
C MET A 278 1.58 -16.06 4.55
N VAL A 279 2.30 -16.48 5.59
CA VAL A 279 2.19 -17.86 6.11
C VAL A 279 0.84 -18.07 6.80
N GLN A 280 0.44 -17.15 7.68
CA GLN A 280 -0.80 -17.24 8.44
C GLN A 280 -2.06 -17.17 7.56
N THR A 281 -1.98 -16.45 6.44
CA THR A 281 -3.07 -16.39 5.44
C THR A 281 -3.02 -17.49 4.39
N GLY A 282 -2.08 -18.45 4.51
CA GLY A 282 -1.93 -19.56 3.58
C GLY A 282 -1.37 -19.17 2.20
N MET A 283 -0.86 -17.96 2.05
CA MET A 283 -0.24 -17.51 0.79
C MET A 283 1.15 -18.12 0.57
N ARG A 284 1.83 -18.50 1.64
CA ARG A 284 3.12 -19.21 1.62
C ARG A 284 3.07 -20.43 2.53
N GLU A 285 3.81 -21.47 2.15
CA GLU A 285 4.05 -22.60 3.05
C GLU A 285 4.85 -22.15 4.27
N ASP A 286 4.51 -22.70 5.43
CA ASP A 286 5.32 -22.52 6.64
C ASP A 286 6.68 -23.20 6.44
N PRO A 287 7.81 -22.49 6.54
CA PRO A 287 9.13 -23.10 6.48
C PRO A 287 9.34 -24.25 7.48
N ALA A 288 8.69 -24.19 8.65
CA ALA A 288 8.75 -25.24 9.66
C ALA A 288 8.00 -26.52 9.25
N ALA A 289 6.96 -26.41 8.43
CA ALA A 289 6.26 -27.59 7.89
C ALA A 289 7.11 -28.34 6.86
N ALA A 290 8.03 -27.66 6.18
CA ALA A 290 8.98 -28.26 5.23
C ALA A 290 10.05 -29.11 5.92
N GLU A 291 10.38 -28.89 7.21
CA GLU A 291 11.30 -29.73 8.00
C GLU A 291 10.78 -31.16 8.18
N GLY A 292 9.47 -31.35 8.29
CA GLY A 292 8.84 -32.68 8.35
C GLY A 292 9.00 -33.50 7.07
N ALA A 293 9.37 -32.85 5.95
CA ALA A 293 9.58 -33.49 4.65
C ALA A 293 11.06 -33.88 4.37
N GLY A 294 11.98 -33.72 5.35
CA GLY A 294 13.35 -34.22 5.27
C GLY A 294 14.31 -33.38 4.43
N LEU A 295 13.98 -32.12 4.12
CA LEU A 295 14.91 -31.19 3.49
C LEU A 295 15.70 -30.42 4.58
N PRO A 296 17.05 -30.37 4.50
CA PRO A 296 17.84 -29.60 5.46
C PRO A 296 17.58 -28.10 5.26
N LEU A 297 16.98 -27.47 6.26
CA LEU A 297 16.83 -26.01 6.31
C LEU A 297 18.06 -25.36 6.91
N ASP A 298 18.35 -24.13 6.44
CA ASP A 298 19.38 -23.28 7.04
C ASP A 298 19.04 -23.06 8.54
N PRO A 299 19.99 -23.38 9.48
CA PRO A 299 19.77 -23.17 10.92
C PRO A 299 19.34 -21.74 11.28
N ALA A 300 19.67 -20.73 10.46
CA ALA A 300 19.23 -19.35 10.66
C ALA A 300 17.73 -19.16 10.37
N VAL A 301 17.11 -20.03 9.57
CA VAL A 301 15.66 -20.05 9.30
C VAL A 301 14.91 -20.75 10.42
N VAL A 302 15.50 -21.82 10.99
CA VAL A 302 14.92 -22.61 12.10
C VAL A 302 14.86 -21.79 13.40
N ALA A 303 15.81 -20.90 13.62
CA ALA A 303 15.82 -20.03 14.80
C ALA A 303 14.69 -18.97 14.84
N LYS A 304 13.97 -18.80 13.74
CA LYS A 304 12.80 -17.89 13.64
C LYS A 304 11.50 -18.69 13.63
N ARG A 305 11.19 -19.39 14.73
CA ARG A 305 9.81 -19.86 14.94
C ARG A 305 8.88 -18.65 14.92
N PRO A 306 7.72 -18.73 14.25
CA PRO A 306 6.74 -17.66 14.33
C PRO A 306 6.37 -17.48 15.81
N ASP A 307 6.67 -16.31 16.34
CA ASP A 307 6.22 -15.92 17.67
C ASP A 307 4.70 -15.76 17.65
N PRO A 308 4.01 -16.24 18.69
CA PRO A 308 2.64 -16.70 18.55
C PRO A 308 1.62 -15.57 18.41
N ALA A 309 1.72 -14.45 19.02
CA ALA A 309 0.60 -13.50 19.06
C ALA A 309 1.05 -12.06 18.87
N PRO A 310 0.19 -11.18 18.31
CA PRO A 310 0.41 -9.74 18.33
C PRO A 310 0.55 -9.21 19.75
N ILE A 311 1.32 -8.14 19.90
CA ILE A 311 1.46 -7.42 21.16
C ILE A 311 0.52 -6.22 21.09
N PHE A 312 -0.66 -6.33 21.73
CA PHE A 312 -1.60 -5.20 21.82
C PHE A 312 -1.10 -4.20 22.85
N LEU A 313 -1.18 -2.93 22.52
CA LEU A 313 -0.78 -1.85 23.40
C LEU A 313 -1.87 -0.78 23.46
N ASP A 314 -2.21 -0.36 24.67
CA ASP A 314 -2.73 0.99 24.93
C ASP A 314 -1.56 1.99 24.79
N SER A 315 -1.80 3.17 24.22
CA SER A 315 -0.73 4.09 23.93
C SER A 315 -1.10 5.55 24.13
N ARG A 316 -0.09 6.37 24.46
CA ARG A 316 -0.26 7.80 24.62
C ARG A 316 0.97 8.60 24.22
N TRP A 317 0.72 9.79 23.70
CA TRP A 317 1.76 10.75 23.42
C TRP A 317 2.15 11.56 24.64
N VAL A 318 3.45 11.65 24.92
CA VAL A 318 4.04 12.55 25.92
C VAL A 318 4.56 13.78 25.19
N ARG A 319 3.97 14.92 25.53
CA ARG A 319 4.21 16.18 24.83
C ARG A 319 5.28 17.02 25.51
N ALA A 320 6.04 17.79 24.72
CA ALA A 320 6.95 18.81 25.22
C ALA A 320 6.15 19.95 25.89
N ASN A 321 6.52 20.30 27.11
CA ASN A 321 5.88 21.38 27.89
C ASN A 321 6.49 22.76 27.64
N SER A 322 7.55 22.83 26.82
CA SER A 322 8.23 24.07 26.45
C SER A 322 8.79 23.96 25.04
N GLY A 323 9.04 25.12 24.42
CA GLY A 323 9.78 25.19 23.15
C GLY A 323 11.28 25.23 23.39
N GLY A 324 12.04 24.77 22.39
CA GLY A 324 13.50 24.77 22.41
C GLY A 324 14.10 23.56 21.68
N LEU A 325 15.32 23.19 22.03
CA LEU A 325 16.03 22.05 21.46
C LEU A 325 15.71 20.79 22.28
N LEU A 326 15.03 19.84 21.67
CA LEU A 326 14.74 18.54 22.26
C LEU A 326 15.97 17.63 22.13
N ILE A 327 16.37 17.04 23.26
CA ILE A 327 17.40 15.99 23.35
C ILE A 327 16.78 14.78 24.04
N SER A 328 16.70 13.66 23.34
CA SER A 328 16.22 12.39 23.88
C SER A 328 17.25 11.78 24.82
N GLU A 329 16.78 11.16 25.91
CA GLU A 329 17.58 10.37 26.87
C GLU A 329 17.21 8.88 26.86
N VAL A 330 16.29 8.49 25.97
CA VAL A 330 15.82 7.13 25.74
C VAL A 330 15.97 6.75 24.26
N THR A 331 15.88 5.46 23.99
CA THR A 331 15.89 4.91 22.63
C THR A 331 14.56 4.25 22.28
N LEU A 332 14.30 4.14 21.00
CA LEU A 332 13.12 3.43 20.49
C LEU A 332 13.14 1.97 20.98
N GLY A 333 12.00 1.46 21.41
CA GLY A 333 11.85 0.11 21.97
C GLY A 333 12.24 -0.02 23.45
N GLN A 334 12.84 1.00 24.07
CA GLN A 334 13.24 0.97 25.49
C GLN A 334 12.01 0.91 26.42
N ARG A 335 12.07 0.05 27.44
CA ARG A 335 11.11 0.05 28.55
C ARG A 335 11.48 1.13 29.55
N VAL A 336 10.50 1.89 29.99
CA VAL A 336 10.64 3.00 30.95
C VAL A 336 9.70 2.84 32.13
N GLN A 337 10.07 3.44 33.27
CA GLN A 337 9.24 3.50 34.47
C GLN A 337 8.52 4.85 34.58
N SER A 338 7.39 4.90 35.28
CA SER A 338 6.75 6.16 35.62
C SER A 338 7.72 7.11 36.34
N GLY A 339 7.75 8.36 35.94
CA GLY A 339 8.70 9.37 36.44
C GLY A 339 10.11 9.33 35.84
N GLN A 340 10.43 8.33 35.01
CA GLN A 340 11.71 8.26 34.31
C GLN A 340 11.84 9.41 33.32
N ARG A 341 13.05 9.96 33.18
CA ARG A 341 13.35 10.96 32.15
C ARG A 341 13.33 10.31 30.77
N LEU A 342 12.56 10.90 29.86
CA LEU A 342 12.51 10.54 28.45
C LEU A 342 13.44 11.43 27.63
N GLY A 343 13.60 12.67 28.04
CA GLY A 343 14.46 13.67 27.41
C GLY A 343 14.35 15.01 28.08
N ARG A 344 14.95 16.02 27.47
CA ARG A 344 14.89 17.41 27.91
C ARG A 344 14.72 18.37 26.74
N VAL A 345 14.09 19.50 27.00
CA VAL A 345 14.01 20.64 26.08
C VAL A 345 14.85 21.77 26.66
N ILE A 346 15.76 22.28 25.86
CA ILE A 346 16.68 23.37 26.23
C ILE A 346 16.20 24.64 25.52
N ASP A 347 15.86 25.66 26.30
CA ASP A 347 15.67 27.01 25.76
C ASP A 347 17.06 27.64 25.48
N PRO A 348 17.44 27.84 24.21
CA PRO A 348 18.79 28.28 23.87
C PRO A 348 19.01 29.78 24.19
N VAL A 349 17.96 30.56 24.45
CA VAL A 349 18.04 32.00 24.78
C VAL A 349 18.14 32.16 26.28
N ALA A 350 17.23 31.53 27.03
CA ALA A 350 17.21 31.64 28.49
C ALA A 350 18.22 30.68 29.15
N ASN A 351 18.81 29.74 28.43
CA ASN A 351 19.69 28.68 28.93
C ASN A 351 19.06 27.86 30.06
N VAL A 352 17.78 27.48 29.89
CA VAL A 352 16.99 26.73 30.86
C VAL A 352 16.66 25.37 30.28
N GLU A 353 16.89 24.31 31.06
CA GLU A 353 16.49 22.95 30.72
C GLU A 353 15.18 22.56 31.40
N ARG A 354 14.29 21.87 30.67
CA ARG A 354 13.03 21.30 31.17
C ARG A 354 12.96 19.84 30.78
N TYR A 355 12.79 18.96 31.77
CA TYR A 355 12.71 17.52 31.54
C TYR A 355 11.31 17.09 31.12
N ILE A 356 11.27 16.12 30.19
CA ILE A 356 10.07 15.38 29.84
C ILE A 356 10.14 14.04 30.58
N LEU A 357 9.11 13.76 31.39
CA LEU A 357 9.05 12.57 32.22
C LEU A 357 7.99 11.60 31.70
N ALA A 358 8.20 10.31 31.84
CA ALA A 358 7.22 9.27 31.55
C ALA A 358 6.06 9.36 32.55
N PRO A 359 4.81 9.57 32.12
CA PRO A 359 3.65 9.60 33.02
C PRO A 359 3.30 8.23 33.55
N VAL A 360 3.60 7.18 32.81
CA VAL A 360 3.35 5.77 33.13
C VAL A 360 4.58 4.92 32.82
N ALA A 361 4.64 3.71 33.36
CA ALA A 361 5.56 2.70 32.88
C ALA A 361 5.09 2.17 31.52
N GLY A 362 6.04 1.89 30.61
CA GLY A 362 5.69 1.41 29.28
C GLY A 362 6.90 1.22 28.38
N ARG A 363 6.66 1.05 27.08
CA ARG A 363 7.67 0.92 26.04
C ARG A 363 7.64 2.15 25.14
N VAL A 364 8.79 2.70 24.79
CA VAL A 364 8.90 3.78 23.79
C VAL A 364 8.64 3.18 22.40
N ILE A 365 7.48 3.47 21.82
CA ILE A 365 7.04 2.93 20.53
C ILE A 365 7.10 3.95 19.39
N GLY A 366 7.30 5.22 19.76
CA GLY A 366 7.58 6.31 18.83
C GLY A 366 8.31 7.42 19.57
N MET A 367 9.13 8.18 18.87
CA MET A 367 9.84 9.30 19.48
C MET A 367 10.27 10.32 18.44
N ALA A 368 10.30 11.59 18.87
CA ALA A 368 10.91 12.63 18.09
C ALA A 368 12.41 12.42 17.95
N LEU A 369 12.95 12.70 16.79
CA LEU A 369 14.39 12.86 16.60
C LEU A 369 14.84 14.15 17.30
N ASN A 370 16.14 14.25 17.61
CA ASN A 370 16.70 15.45 18.23
C ASN A 370 16.51 16.66 17.29
N GLN A 371 15.71 17.61 17.70
CA GLN A 371 15.26 18.71 16.85
C GLN A 371 14.79 19.93 17.65
N SER A 372 14.45 21.02 16.98
CA SER A 372 13.74 22.13 17.58
C SER A 372 12.24 21.77 17.68
N VAL A 373 11.67 22.00 18.85
CA VAL A 373 10.25 21.71 19.13
C VAL A 373 9.54 22.94 19.69
N LEU A 374 8.23 22.99 19.48
CA LEU A 374 7.32 23.97 20.09
C LEU A 374 6.62 23.35 21.32
N PRO A 375 6.08 24.19 22.24
CA PRO A 375 5.23 23.69 23.32
C PRO A 375 4.05 22.89 22.75
N GLY A 376 3.76 21.73 23.36
CA GLY A 376 2.70 20.82 22.90
C GLY A 376 3.14 19.80 21.85
N TYR A 377 4.37 19.89 21.32
CA TYR A 377 4.88 18.91 20.36
C TYR A 377 4.89 17.49 20.96
N ALA A 378 4.35 16.52 20.23
CA ALA A 378 4.31 15.12 20.61
C ALA A 378 5.71 14.50 20.49
N ALA A 379 6.41 14.40 21.62
CA ALA A 379 7.84 14.09 21.68
C ALA A 379 8.12 12.61 21.85
N PHE A 380 7.31 11.89 22.63
CA PHE A 380 7.47 10.45 22.89
C PHE A 380 6.12 9.76 22.86
N HIS A 381 6.04 8.61 22.21
CA HIS A 381 4.87 7.73 22.21
C HIS A 381 5.17 6.53 23.09
N LEU A 382 4.42 6.37 24.16
CA LEU A 382 4.57 5.26 25.10
C LEU A 382 3.43 4.26 24.89
N GLY A 383 3.77 2.98 24.80
CA GLY A 383 2.84 1.87 24.76
C GLY A 383 2.87 1.06 26.04
N THR A 384 1.72 0.71 26.58
CA THR A 384 1.53 -0.18 27.73
C THR A 384 0.89 -1.47 27.24
N GLU A 385 1.50 -2.62 27.55
CA GLU A 385 0.95 -3.92 27.12
C GLU A 385 -0.46 -4.13 27.72
N THR A 386 -1.40 -4.50 26.87
CA THR A 386 -2.79 -4.80 27.22
C THR A 386 -3.21 -6.14 26.60
N SER A 387 -4.32 -6.71 27.04
CA SER A 387 -4.90 -7.87 26.36
C SER A 387 -5.63 -7.44 25.09
N GLU A 388 -5.77 -8.35 24.14
CA GLU A 388 -6.60 -8.11 22.94
C GLU A 388 -8.02 -7.68 23.33
N GLN A 389 -8.62 -8.38 24.30
CA GLN A 389 -9.96 -8.06 24.76
C GLN A 389 -10.07 -6.63 25.30
N GLN A 390 -9.12 -6.21 26.13
CA GLN A 390 -9.09 -4.84 26.66
C GLN A 390 -8.87 -3.82 25.52
N ALA A 391 -7.95 -4.10 24.59
CA ALA A 391 -7.71 -3.21 23.45
C ALA A 391 -8.96 -3.02 22.57
N VAL A 392 -9.80 -4.06 22.43
CA VAL A 392 -11.06 -3.99 21.69
C VAL A 392 -12.14 -3.28 22.50
N GLU A 393 -12.21 -3.51 23.81
CA GLU A 393 -13.16 -2.82 24.71
C GLU A 393 -12.86 -1.32 24.76
N GLU A 394 -11.59 -0.94 24.92
CA GLU A 394 -11.13 0.45 24.90
C GLU A 394 -11.41 1.10 23.54
N ALA A 395 -11.10 0.40 22.44
CA ALA A 395 -11.40 0.86 21.08
C ALA A 395 -12.88 1.17 20.83
N ALA A 396 -13.78 0.49 21.52
CA ALA A 396 -15.22 0.68 21.40
C ALA A 396 -15.77 1.81 22.30
N ASP A 397 -14.95 2.36 23.21
CA ASP A 397 -15.35 3.46 24.09
C ASP A 397 -15.41 4.78 23.30
N PRO A 398 -16.61 5.42 23.20
CA PRO A 398 -16.75 6.66 22.45
C PRO A 398 -16.07 7.87 23.12
N ASP A 399 -15.71 7.77 24.40
CA ASP A 399 -15.04 8.81 25.16
C ASP A 399 -13.50 8.71 25.07
N GLU A 400 -12.97 7.62 24.49
CA GLU A 400 -11.54 7.46 24.31
C GLU A 400 -11.05 8.28 23.11
N VAL A 401 -10.23 9.29 23.41
CA VAL A 401 -9.56 10.10 22.40
C VAL A 401 -8.30 9.40 21.93
N VAL A 402 -8.43 8.58 20.91
CA VAL A 402 -7.23 8.02 20.21
C VAL A 402 -6.57 9.16 19.45
N GLU A 403 -5.43 9.64 19.95
CA GLU A 403 -4.60 10.57 19.20
C GLU A 403 -3.86 9.78 18.09
N ASP A 404 -4.45 9.68 16.90
CA ASP A 404 -3.71 9.38 15.69
C ASP A 404 -2.59 10.40 15.55
N ASP A 405 -1.46 10.01 14.95
CA ASP A 405 -0.22 10.79 14.84
C ASP A 405 -0.52 12.31 14.81
N PRO A 406 -0.30 13.01 15.93
CA PRO A 406 -0.80 14.37 16.09
C PRO A 406 0.06 15.30 15.24
N ASP A 407 -0.38 15.50 14.02
CA ASP A 407 0.24 16.43 13.10
C ASP A 407 -0.36 17.82 13.28
N PRO A 408 0.37 18.77 13.90
CA PRO A 408 -0.14 20.11 14.09
C PRO A 408 -0.31 20.89 12.78
N VAL A 409 0.19 20.37 11.67
CA VAL A 409 0.15 21.03 10.34
C VAL A 409 -0.99 20.52 9.48
N ASP A 410 -1.48 19.30 9.75
CA ASP A 410 -2.64 18.74 9.04
C ASP A 410 -3.98 19.29 9.59
N ARG A 411 -4.14 20.60 9.56
CA ARG A 411 -5.51 21.12 9.46
C ARG A 411 -6.02 20.64 8.10
N PRO A 412 -7.17 19.95 8.05
CA PRO A 412 -7.76 19.66 6.76
C PRO A 412 -7.84 20.99 6.01
N ASP A 413 -7.16 21.07 4.86
CA ASP A 413 -7.38 22.17 3.94
C ASP A 413 -8.89 22.36 3.83
N ALA A 414 -9.36 23.60 3.81
CA ALA A 414 -10.77 23.91 3.71
C ALA A 414 -11.40 23.01 2.66
N PRO A 415 -12.61 22.46 2.90
CA PRO A 415 -13.24 21.51 1.99
C PRO A 415 -13.14 22.05 0.57
N ASP A 416 -12.73 21.18 -0.37
CA ASP A 416 -12.63 21.52 -1.79
C ASP A 416 -13.95 22.17 -2.21
N PRO A 417 -14.00 23.45 -2.60
CA PRO A 417 -15.26 24.11 -2.95
C PRO A 417 -15.96 23.50 -4.16
N ALA A 418 -15.36 22.50 -4.79
CA ALA A 418 -15.93 21.78 -5.93
C ALA A 418 -16.88 20.64 -5.55
N VAL A 419 -17.15 20.39 -4.27
CA VAL A 419 -18.15 19.40 -3.84
C VAL A 419 -19.39 20.14 -3.33
N GLY A 420 -20.21 20.60 -4.25
CA GLY A 420 -21.53 21.09 -3.97
C GLY A 420 -21.74 22.55 -4.38
N GLU A 421 -22.13 22.71 -5.63
CA GLU A 421 -23.28 23.51 -6.01
C GLU A 421 -23.51 23.29 -7.49
N ASP A 422 -24.64 22.64 -7.78
CA ASP A 422 -25.26 22.62 -9.11
C ASP A 422 -25.46 24.07 -9.53
N TYR A 423 -24.80 24.47 -10.61
CA TYR A 423 -25.20 25.68 -11.31
C TYR A 423 -26.37 25.31 -12.19
N GLU A 424 -27.56 25.86 -11.83
CA GLU A 424 -28.71 26.06 -12.73
C GLU A 424 -28.31 26.87 -13.97
#